data_56e90ee3f38390144b46a57766af94bd
#
_entry.id   56e90ee3f38390144b46a57766af94bd
#
_cell.length_a   1.000
_cell.length_b   1.000
_cell.length_c   1.000
_cell.angle_alpha   90.00
_cell.angle_beta   90.00
_cell.angle_gamma   90.00
#
_symmetry.space_group_name_H-M   'P 1'
#
loop_
_entity.id
_entity.type
_entity.pdbx_description
1 polymer ?
#
loop_
_entity_poly.entity_id
_entity_poly.type
_entity_poly.pdbx_seq_one_letter_code
_entity_poly.pdbx_strand_id
1 'polypeptide(L)'
;IMLAAAKPLFLIFILYILKIMEVGMDWDFSRLGVYPMEKRGLTGILTHPLIHSGFSHLLANTLPLFFLSWCLFYFYRGIAGRIFMIIWIGAGLLTFIIGKPGWHIGASGLIYGLAFFLFFSGILRKYVPLIAISLLVTFLYGGIIWHMFPYFSPANMSWEGHLSGGIMGTLCAFGFLNHGPQRPEPFADETDEEEESPEEDINDRNTTDSTDITS
;
A
#
# COMPACT_ATOMS: atom_id res chain seq x y z
N ILE A 1 13.25 -4.54 9.37
CA ILE A 1 11.93 -5.01 9.82
C ILE A 1 11.45 -4.17 11.01
N MET A 2 12.20 -4.09 12.13
CA MET A 2 11.78 -3.37 13.34
C MET A 2 11.47 -1.88 13.12
N LEU A 3 12.30 -1.14 12.38
CA LEU A 3 12.06 0.29 12.07
C LEU A 3 10.78 0.56 11.28
N ALA A 4 10.37 -0.37 10.42
CA ALA A 4 9.14 -0.24 9.66
C ALA A 4 7.88 -0.42 10.52
N ALA A 5 7.95 -1.22 11.59
CA ALA A 5 6.85 -1.44 12.53
C ALA A 5 6.70 -0.31 13.56
N ALA A 6 7.77 0.43 13.86
CA ALA A 6 7.76 1.46 14.89
C ALA A 6 6.74 2.59 14.61
N LYS A 7 6.63 3.03 13.35
CA LYS A 7 5.70 4.10 12.97
C LYS A 7 4.22 3.70 13.13
N PRO A 8 3.76 2.52 12.61
CA PRO A 8 2.41 2.05 12.88
C PRO A 8 2.11 1.84 14.36
N LEU A 9 3.05 1.27 15.12
CA LEU A 9 2.87 1.08 16.57
C LEU A 9 2.74 2.41 17.30
N PHE A 10 3.54 3.41 16.95
CA PHE A 10 3.44 4.74 17.52
C PHE A 10 2.09 5.40 17.21
N LEU A 11 1.61 5.28 15.98
CA LEU A 11 0.27 5.76 15.62
C LEU A 11 -0.81 5.08 16.46
N ILE A 12 -0.80 3.75 16.53
CA ILE A 12 -1.77 2.99 17.33
C ILE A 12 -1.72 3.42 18.80
N PHE A 13 -0.53 3.58 19.35
CA PHE A 13 -0.36 4.08 20.71
C PHE A 13 -1.06 5.44 20.91
N ILE A 14 -0.89 6.39 19.97
CA ILE A 14 -1.61 7.68 19.99
C ILE A 14 -3.13 7.47 19.97
N LEU A 15 -3.65 6.59 19.10
CA LEU A 15 -5.09 6.33 19.01
C LEU A 15 -5.67 5.84 20.34
N TYR A 16 -4.97 4.92 21.03
CA TYR A 16 -5.40 4.42 22.33
C TYR A 16 -5.32 5.50 23.42
N ILE A 17 -4.26 6.30 23.46
CA ILE A 17 -4.13 7.43 24.40
C ILE A 17 -5.29 8.42 24.22
N LEU A 18 -5.57 8.83 22.97
CA LEU A 18 -6.67 9.74 22.68
C LEU A 18 -8.02 9.17 23.13
N LYS A 19 -8.26 7.87 22.89
CA LYS A 19 -9.51 7.22 23.31
C LYS A 19 -9.62 7.07 24.83
N ILE A 20 -8.54 6.77 25.52
CA ILE A 20 -8.49 6.71 26.98
C ILE A 20 -8.76 8.10 27.58
N MET A 21 -8.14 9.15 27.02
CA MET A 21 -8.37 10.53 27.47
C MET A 21 -9.83 10.96 27.25
N GLU A 22 -10.39 10.67 26.08
CA GLU A 22 -11.78 10.98 25.74
C GLU A 22 -12.75 10.38 26.75
N VAL A 23 -12.58 9.07 27.05
CA VAL A 23 -13.44 8.36 28.01
C VAL A 23 -13.16 8.78 29.47
N GLY A 24 -11.89 8.92 29.84
CA GLY A 24 -11.50 9.25 31.22
C GLY A 24 -11.86 10.68 31.64
N MET A 25 -11.97 11.60 30.70
CA MET A 25 -12.31 13.00 30.95
C MET A 25 -13.74 13.36 30.54
N ASP A 26 -14.53 12.37 30.10
CA ASP A 26 -15.90 12.55 29.60
C ASP A 26 -15.99 13.61 28.49
N TRP A 27 -15.00 13.58 27.58
CA TRP A 27 -14.96 14.46 26.43
C TRP A 27 -15.64 13.83 25.20
N ASP A 28 -16.11 14.66 24.29
CA ASP A 28 -16.63 14.24 22.99
C ASP A 28 -15.73 14.75 21.86
N PHE A 29 -14.90 13.86 21.31
CA PHE A 29 -14.02 14.17 20.18
C PHE A 29 -14.68 13.94 18.83
N SER A 30 -15.94 13.51 18.75
CA SER A 30 -16.62 13.27 17.48
C SER A 30 -16.62 14.50 16.56
N ARG A 31 -16.67 15.71 17.16
CA ARG A 31 -16.61 16.98 16.45
C ARG A 31 -15.27 17.30 15.78
N LEU A 32 -14.24 16.53 16.06
CA LEU A 32 -12.96 16.55 15.33
C LEU A 32 -12.96 15.64 14.09
N GLY A 33 -14.09 14.99 13.80
CA GLY A 33 -14.33 14.27 12.56
C GLY A 33 -14.57 15.18 11.36
N VAL A 34 -14.62 14.60 10.16
CA VAL A 34 -15.05 15.30 8.96
C VAL A 34 -16.55 15.51 9.04
N TYR A 35 -17.01 16.75 8.84
CA TYR A 35 -18.42 17.07 8.58
C TYR A 35 -18.52 17.61 7.16
N PRO A 36 -19.17 16.89 6.22
CA PRO A 36 -19.16 17.22 4.81
C PRO A 36 -19.73 18.61 4.50
N MET A 37 -19.04 19.33 3.61
CA MET A 37 -19.42 20.64 3.06
C MET A 37 -19.64 21.76 4.08
N GLU A 38 -19.27 21.57 5.34
CA GLU A 38 -19.39 22.58 6.38
C GLU A 38 -18.04 22.98 7.00
N LYS A 39 -17.83 24.25 7.30
CA LYS A 39 -16.57 24.78 7.87
C LYS A 39 -16.15 24.06 9.15
N ARG A 40 -17.11 23.61 9.97
CA ARG A 40 -16.85 22.87 11.21
C ARG A 40 -16.19 21.51 10.98
N GLY A 41 -16.30 20.93 9.78
CA GLY A 41 -15.71 19.64 9.41
C GLY A 41 -14.31 19.74 8.78
N LEU A 42 -13.79 20.93 8.51
CA LEU A 42 -12.50 21.12 7.84
C LEU A 42 -11.32 20.56 8.66
N THR A 43 -11.33 20.74 9.98
CA THR A 43 -10.30 20.18 10.86
C THR A 43 -10.29 18.64 10.79
N GLY A 44 -11.46 18.04 10.59
CA GLY A 44 -11.64 16.61 10.46
C GLY A 44 -10.87 16.00 9.27
N ILE A 45 -10.55 16.76 8.23
CA ILE A 45 -9.73 16.29 7.12
C ILE A 45 -8.39 15.72 7.64
N LEU A 46 -7.83 16.34 8.69
CA LEU A 46 -6.59 15.91 9.31
C LEU A 46 -6.80 15.00 10.53
N THR A 47 -7.87 15.19 11.27
CA THR A 47 -8.04 14.57 12.60
C THR A 47 -8.94 13.33 12.61
N HIS A 48 -9.79 13.13 11.58
CA HIS A 48 -10.76 12.03 11.54
C HIS A 48 -10.18 10.63 11.81
N PRO A 49 -8.98 10.24 11.31
CA PRO A 49 -8.49 8.89 11.54
C PRO A 49 -8.03 8.66 12.99
N LEU A 50 -7.87 9.74 13.76
CA LEU A 50 -7.45 9.68 15.16
C LEU A 50 -8.63 9.42 16.10
N ILE A 51 -9.86 9.69 15.66
CA ILE A 51 -11.06 9.68 16.48
C ILE A 51 -11.87 8.39 16.22
N HIS A 52 -12.36 7.76 17.28
CA HIS A 52 -13.14 6.53 17.20
C HIS A 52 -14.38 6.62 18.11
N SER A 53 -15.50 6.05 17.67
CA SER A 53 -16.76 6.06 18.42
C SER A 53 -16.71 5.28 19.74
N GLY A 54 -15.83 4.27 19.83
CA GLY A 54 -15.65 3.45 21.03
C GLY A 54 -14.46 2.51 20.90
N PHE A 55 -14.14 1.80 21.99
CA PHE A 55 -13.03 0.83 22.00
C PHE A 55 -13.21 -0.33 21.04
N SER A 56 -14.46 -0.79 20.79
CA SER A 56 -14.74 -1.85 19.81
C SER A 56 -14.39 -1.41 18.40
N HIS A 57 -14.73 -0.17 18.02
CA HIS A 57 -14.39 0.42 16.73
C HIS A 57 -12.87 0.61 16.60
N LEU A 58 -12.19 1.11 17.63
CA LEU A 58 -10.75 1.24 17.67
C LEU A 58 -10.04 -0.11 17.51
N LEU A 59 -10.49 -1.12 18.26
CA LEU A 59 -9.91 -2.47 18.19
C LEU A 59 -10.07 -3.10 16.82
N ALA A 60 -11.25 -2.93 16.18
CA ALA A 60 -11.50 -3.43 14.83
C ALA A 60 -10.54 -2.80 13.79
N ASN A 61 -10.13 -1.55 14.00
CA ASN A 61 -9.18 -0.86 13.12
C ASN A 61 -7.71 -1.20 13.45
N THR A 62 -7.39 -1.64 14.65
CA THR A 62 -6.00 -1.77 15.15
C THR A 62 -5.16 -2.72 14.30
N LEU A 63 -5.63 -3.96 14.11
CA LEU A 63 -4.86 -4.96 13.36
C LEU A 63 -4.71 -4.62 11.87
N PRO A 64 -5.79 -4.26 11.13
CA PRO A 64 -5.65 -3.86 9.74
C PRO A 64 -4.73 -2.66 9.57
N LEU A 65 -4.89 -1.63 10.39
CA LEU A 65 -4.05 -0.44 10.34
C LEU A 65 -2.58 -0.77 10.58
N PHE A 66 -2.31 -1.61 11.59
CA PHE A 66 -0.94 -2.05 11.87
C PHE A 66 -0.31 -2.77 10.68
N PHE A 67 -0.94 -3.86 10.21
CA PHE A 67 -0.37 -4.70 9.18
C PHE A 67 -0.20 -3.98 7.85
N LEU A 68 -1.22 -3.25 7.39
CA LEU A 68 -1.14 -2.54 6.11
C LEU A 68 -0.13 -1.40 6.16
N SER A 69 -0.08 -0.64 7.25
CA SER A 69 0.93 0.40 7.42
C SER A 69 2.33 -0.19 7.52
N TRP A 70 2.50 -1.29 8.26
CA TRP A 70 3.77 -1.98 8.35
C TRP A 70 4.24 -2.45 6.97
N CYS A 71 3.37 -3.08 6.18
CA CYS A 71 3.68 -3.47 4.81
C CYS A 71 4.08 -2.26 3.96
N LEU A 72 3.33 -1.15 4.04
CA LEU A 72 3.68 0.07 3.34
C LEU A 72 5.10 0.56 3.72
N PHE A 73 5.39 0.72 5.03
CA PHE A 73 6.69 1.21 5.49
C PHE A 73 7.83 0.21 5.26
N TYR A 74 7.53 -1.07 5.14
CA TYR A 74 8.51 -2.10 4.83
C TYR A 74 8.89 -2.12 3.35
N PHE A 75 7.90 -2.17 2.45
CA PHE A 75 8.14 -2.30 1.02
C PHE A 75 8.47 -0.96 0.34
N TYR A 76 7.90 0.15 0.80
CA TYR A 76 8.01 1.47 0.14
C TYR A 76 8.85 2.47 0.94
N ARG A 77 9.95 2.03 1.59
CA ARG A 77 10.76 2.79 2.56
C ARG A 77 10.98 4.27 2.22
N GLY A 78 11.33 4.58 0.97
CA GLY A 78 11.66 5.95 0.55
C GLY A 78 10.44 6.86 0.34
N ILE A 79 9.27 6.29 0.08
CA ILE A 79 8.06 7.04 -0.32
C ILE A 79 6.85 6.73 0.57
N ALA A 80 6.97 5.77 1.49
CA ALA A 80 5.88 5.32 2.36
C ALA A 80 5.19 6.47 3.10
N GLY A 81 5.96 7.41 3.66
CA GLY A 81 5.41 8.57 4.37
C GLY A 81 4.57 9.47 3.47
N ARG A 82 5.00 9.69 2.21
CA ARG A 82 4.24 10.48 1.24
C ARG A 82 2.93 9.79 0.87
N ILE A 83 2.98 8.51 0.54
CA ILE A 83 1.79 7.71 0.20
C ILE A 83 0.80 7.71 1.38
N PHE A 84 1.29 7.44 2.58
CA PHE A 84 0.49 7.41 3.80
C PHE A 84 -0.24 8.74 4.02
N MET A 85 0.45 9.87 3.93
CA MET A 85 -0.13 11.19 4.13
C MET A 85 -1.08 11.60 3.00
N ILE A 86 -0.80 11.24 1.75
CA ILE A 86 -1.69 11.50 0.63
C ILE A 86 -3.01 10.73 0.80
N ILE A 87 -2.96 9.46 1.19
CA ILE A 87 -4.14 8.65 1.46
C ILE A 87 -4.91 9.24 2.64
N TRP A 88 -4.24 9.55 3.74
CA TRP A 88 -4.84 10.13 4.95
C TRP A 88 -5.62 11.41 4.64
N ILE A 89 -4.93 12.41 4.09
CA ILE A 89 -5.50 13.74 3.81
C ILE A 89 -6.52 13.63 2.67
N GLY A 90 -6.19 12.89 1.62
CA GLY A 90 -7.05 12.72 0.46
C GLY A 90 -8.35 12.00 0.76
N ALA A 91 -8.33 10.96 1.61
CA ALA A 91 -9.54 10.29 2.07
C ALA A 91 -10.43 11.26 2.86
N GLY A 92 -9.86 12.05 3.78
CA GLY A 92 -10.59 13.06 4.53
C GLY A 92 -11.18 14.15 3.64
N LEU A 93 -10.39 14.66 2.69
CA LEU A 93 -10.83 15.69 1.73
C LEU A 93 -11.95 15.16 0.83
N LEU A 94 -11.81 13.97 0.29
CA LEU A 94 -12.84 13.40 -0.57
C LEU A 94 -14.12 13.09 0.23
N THR A 95 -13.98 12.58 1.46
CA THR A 95 -15.13 12.42 2.38
C THR A 95 -15.81 13.76 2.68
N PHE A 96 -15.04 14.84 2.83
CA PHE A 96 -15.59 16.17 3.02
C PHE A 96 -16.44 16.62 1.82
N ILE A 97 -16.06 16.23 0.60
CA ILE A 97 -16.77 16.63 -0.65
C ILE A 97 -18.00 15.75 -0.89
N ILE A 98 -17.90 14.43 -0.74
CA ILE A 98 -18.94 13.48 -1.17
C ILE A 98 -19.76 12.88 -0.03
N GLY A 99 -19.33 13.08 1.22
CA GLY A 99 -19.99 12.49 2.40
C GLY A 99 -21.40 13.01 2.63
N LYS A 100 -22.20 12.20 3.31
CA LYS A 100 -23.52 12.63 3.81
C LYS A 100 -23.39 13.49 5.07
N PRO A 101 -24.37 14.33 5.39
CA PRO A 101 -24.38 15.09 6.63
C PRO A 101 -24.21 14.18 7.85
N GLY A 102 -23.17 14.43 8.65
CA GLY A 102 -22.80 13.66 9.82
C GLY A 102 -21.31 13.75 10.12
N TRP A 103 -20.92 13.32 11.34
CA TRP A 103 -19.51 13.28 11.70
C TRP A 103 -18.89 11.98 11.24
N HIS A 104 -17.94 12.05 10.31
CA HIS A 104 -17.19 10.91 9.81
C HIS A 104 -15.88 10.82 10.58
N ILE A 105 -15.72 9.72 11.33
CA ILE A 105 -14.58 9.45 12.22
C ILE A 105 -14.06 8.02 12.02
N GLY A 106 -12.81 7.79 12.37
CA GLY A 106 -12.16 6.48 12.34
C GLY A 106 -11.06 6.36 11.32
N ALA A 107 -10.13 5.45 11.59
CA ALA A 107 -9.00 5.14 10.71
C ALA A 107 -9.40 4.28 9.50
N SER A 108 -10.65 3.86 9.40
CA SER A 108 -11.09 2.91 8.37
C SER A 108 -10.88 3.43 6.93
N GLY A 109 -11.13 4.72 6.66
CA GLY A 109 -10.83 5.33 5.35
C GLY A 109 -9.35 5.16 4.96
N LEU A 110 -8.45 5.40 5.91
CA LEU A 110 -7.01 5.16 5.71
C LEU A 110 -6.71 3.67 5.46
N ILE A 111 -7.34 2.76 6.22
CA ILE A 111 -7.19 1.30 6.06
C ILE A 111 -7.59 0.86 4.64
N TYR A 112 -8.74 1.32 4.16
CA TYR A 112 -9.19 1.05 2.78
C TYR A 112 -8.19 1.59 1.75
N GLY A 113 -7.71 2.82 1.96
CA GLY A 113 -6.72 3.42 1.08
C GLY A 113 -5.42 2.61 1.03
N LEU A 114 -4.92 2.17 2.17
CA LEU A 114 -3.71 1.34 2.25
C LEU A 114 -3.92 -0.03 1.59
N ALA A 115 -5.07 -0.68 1.82
CA ALA A 115 -5.39 -1.97 1.22
C ALA A 115 -5.46 -1.86 -0.30
N PHE A 116 -6.17 -0.86 -0.83
CA PHE A 116 -6.30 -0.63 -2.27
C PHE A 116 -4.97 -0.22 -2.90
N PHE A 117 -4.19 0.63 -2.22
CA PHE A 117 -2.84 0.98 -2.69
C PHE A 117 -1.96 -0.27 -2.85
N LEU A 118 -1.85 -1.09 -1.80
CA LEU A 118 -0.99 -2.27 -1.81
C LEU A 118 -1.48 -3.29 -2.84
N PHE A 119 -2.78 -3.51 -2.92
CA PHE A 119 -3.40 -4.44 -3.87
C PHE A 119 -3.14 -4.03 -5.32
N PHE A 120 -3.57 -2.83 -5.72
CA PHE A 120 -3.39 -2.37 -7.09
C PHE A 120 -1.92 -2.15 -7.44
N SER A 121 -1.11 -1.64 -6.51
CA SER A 121 0.32 -1.51 -6.69
C SER A 121 1.00 -2.87 -6.92
N GLY A 122 0.55 -3.92 -6.24
CA GLY A 122 1.04 -5.28 -6.46
C GLY A 122 0.67 -5.83 -7.84
N ILE A 123 -0.60 -5.64 -8.26
CA ILE A 123 -1.08 -6.08 -9.58
C ILE A 123 -0.31 -5.35 -10.70
N LEU A 124 -0.23 -4.01 -10.63
CA LEU A 124 0.41 -3.20 -11.65
C LEU A 124 1.90 -3.53 -11.83
N ARG A 125 2.58 -3.87 -10.74
CA ARG A 125 4.00 -4.27 -10.73
C ARG A 125 4.21 -5.77 -10.92
N LYS A 126 3.12 -6.57 -10.95
CA LYS A 126 3.18 -8.03 -10.94
C LYS A 126 4.01 -8.58 -9.75
N TYR A 127 3.90 -7.91 -8.59
CA TYR A 127 4.63 -8.25 -7.37
C TYR A 127 3.74 -9.05 -6.41
N VAL A 128 3.77 -10.36 -6.55
CA VAL A 128 2.90 -11.33 -5.86
C VAL A 128 2.82 -11.12 -4.32
N PRO A 129 3.93 -10.84 -3.59
CA PRO A 129 3.85 -10.65 -2.13
C PRO A 129 2.91 -9.52 -1.70
N LEU A 130 2.84 -8.43 -2.46
CA LEU A 130 1.93 -7.30 -2.13
C LEU A 130 0.48 -7.65 -2.39
N ILE A 131 0.20 -8.39 -3.46
CA ILE A 131 -1.15 -8.88 -3.77
C ILE A 131 -1.60 -9.85 -2.68
N ALA A 132 -0.76 -10.81 -2.32
CA ALA A 132 -1.07 -11.82 -1.31
C ALA A 132 -1.40 -11.20 0.05
N ILE A 133 -0.62 -10.21 0.50
CA ILE A 133 -0.88 -9.52 1.77
C ILE A 133 -2.20 -8.76 1.74
N SER A 134 -2.48 -8.02 0.66
CA SER A 134 -3.74 -7.27 0.54
C SER A 134 -4.95 -8.19 0.50
N LEU A 135 -4.88 -9.29 -0.25
CA LEU A 135 -5.94 -10.30 -0.30
C LEU A 135 -6.14 -10.97 1.07
N LEU A 136 -5.05 -11.31 1.76
CA LEU A 136 -5.13 -11.91 3.09
C LEU A 136 -5.85 -10.98 4.08
N VAL A 137 -5.48 -9.70 4.12
CA VAL A 137 -6.14 -8.72 4.99
C VAL A 137 -7.60 -8.54 4.60
N THR A 138 -7.90 -8.43 3.31
CA THR A 138 -9.28 -8.31 2.83
C THR A 138 -10.10 -9.54 3.19
N PHE A 139 -9.55 -10.74 3.07
CA PHE A 139 -10.21 -11.99 3.44
C PHE A 139 -10.46 -12.11 4.94
N LEU A 140 -9.44 -11.81 5.77
CA LEU A 140 -9.54 -11.90 7.23
C LEU A 140 -10.58 -10.94 7.82
N TYR A 141 -10.71 -9.76 7.24
CA TYR A 141 -11.62 -8.73 7.74
C TYR A 141 -12.92 -8.62 6.91
N GLY A 142 -13.14 -9.52 5.95
CA GLY A 142 -14.37 -9.85 5.22
C GLY A 142 -15.33 -8.73 4.80
N GLY A 143 -15.63 -7.81 5.68
CA GLY A 143 -16.53 -6.67 5.44
C GLY A 143 -15.91 -5.46 4.75
N ILE A 144 -14.57 -5.44 4.60
CA ILE A 144 -13.89 -4.24 4.08
C ILE A 144 -14.45 -3.81 2.72
N ILE A 145 -14.54 -4.70 1.74
CA ILE A 145 -14.99 -4.34 0.39
C ILE A 145 -16.46 -3.96 0.37
N TRP A 146 -17.31 -4.74 1.04
CA TRP A 146 -18.75 -4.54 1.01
C TRP A 146 -19.17 -3.23 1.69
N HIS A 147 -18.50 -2.84 2.75
CA HIS A 147 -18.81 -1.60 3.46
C HIS A 147 -18.39 -0.32 2.72
N MET A 148 -17.85 -0.41 1.49
CA MET A 148 -17.68 0.73 0.57
C MET A 148 -18.96 1.06 -0.19
N PHE A 149 -19.98 0.20 -0.11
CA PHE A 149 -21.22 0.39 -0.85
C PHE A 149 -22.35 0.71 0.13
N PRO A 150 -23.21 1.69 -0.19
CA PRO A 150 -24.26 2.15 0.71
C PRO A 150 -25.26 1.04 1.09
N TYR A 151 -25.48 0.10 0.19
CA TYR A 151 -26.44 -1.00 0.38
C TYR A 151 -26.01 -2.03 1.43
N PHE A 152 -24.69 -2.23 1.59
CA PHE A 152 -24.12 -3.22 2.51
C PHE A 152 -23.53 -2.62 3.76
N SER A 153 -23.50 -1.29 3.85
CA SER A 153 -22.91 -0.59 4.99
C SER A 153 -23.95 -0.38 6.07
N PRO A 154 -23.66 -0.73 7.34
CA PRO A 154 -24.51 -0.38 8.47
C PRO A 154 -24.78 1.13 8.54
N ALA A 155 -25.97 1.52 9.02
CA ALA A 155 -26.39 2.91 9.04
C ALA A 155 -25.47 3.86 9.85
N ASN A 156 -24.73 3.31 10.80
CA ASN A 156 -23.77 4.02 11.64
C ASN A 156 -22.33 4.02 11.10
N MET A 157 -22.12 3.49 9.88
CA MET A 157 -20.82 3.41 9.22
C MET A 157 -20.73 4.38 8.05
N SER A 158 -19.59 5.05 7.91
CA SER A 158 -19.33 5.94 6.78
C SER A 158 -18.82 5.15 5.58
N TRP A 159 -19.71 4.68 4.72
CA TRP A 159 -19.30 4.04 3.46
C TRP A 159 -18.58 5.04 2.53
N GLU A 160 -18.93 6.33 2.61
CA GLU A 160 -18.30 7.40 1.85
C GLU A 160 -16.82 7.56 2.24
N GLY A 161 -16.50 7.44 3.53
CA GLY A 161 -15.13 7.47 4.02
C GLY A 161 -14.33 6.26 3.53
N HIS A 162 -14.94 5.08 3.48
CA HIS A 162 -14.32 3.87 2.94
C HIS A 162 -14.05 4.00 1.44
N LEU A 163 -15.05 4.43 0.66
CA LEU A 163 -14.92 4.67 -0.77
C LEU A 163 -13.84 5.72 -1.05
N SER A 164 -13.86 6.83 -0.31
CA SER A 164 -12.84 7.89 -0.43
C SER A 164 -11.44 7.34 -0.23
N GLY A 165 -11.24 6.53 0.78
CA GLY A 165 -9.97 5.84 1.02
C GLY A 165 -9.56 4.94 -0.15
N GLY A 166 -10.45 4.06 -0.59
CA GLY A 166 -10.22 3.16 -1.71
C GLY A 166 -9.82 3.90 -3.01
N ILE A 167 -10.53 4.99 -3.34
CA ILE A 167 -10.20 5.85 -4.49
C ILE A 167 -8.79 6.42 -4.32
N MET A 168 -8.48 7.03 -3.18
CA MET A 168 -7.17 7.63 -2.95
C MET A 168 -6.04 6.62 -2.99
N GLY A 169 -6.24 5.43 -2.42
CA GLY A 169 -5.27 4.33 -2.49
C GLY A 169 -5.01 3.88 -3.93
N THR A 170 -6.07 3.73 -4.72
CA THR A 170 -5.98 3.38 -6.14
C THR A 170 -5.21 4.45 -6.93
N LEU A 171 -5.56 5.73 -6.74
CA LEU A 171 -4.85 6.84 -7.40
C LEU A 171 -3.37 6.88 -7.03
N CYS A 172 -3.02 6.64 -5.76
CA CYS A 172 -1.64 6.52 -5.34
C CYS A 172 -0.92 5.33 -6.00
N ALA A 173 -1.59 4.19 -6.22
CA ALA A 173 -0.98 3.04 -6.89
C ALA A 173 -0.55 3.36 -8.32
N PHE A 174 -1.36 4.12 -9.07
CA PHE A 174 -1.00 4.61 -10.39
C PHE A 174 0.06 5.72 -10.34
N GLY A 175 -0.11 6.72 -9.45
CA GLY A 175 0.79 7.88 -9.36
C GLY A 175 2.21 7.52 -8.92
N PHE A 176 2.38 6.46 -8.14
CA PHE A 176 3.69 5.98 -7.66
C PHE A 176 4.16 4.69 -8.36
N LEU A 177 3.64 4.37 -9.55
CA LEU A 177 3.94 3.13 -10.25
C LEU A 177 5.45 2.89 -10.45
N ASN A 178 6.19 3.94 -10.77
CA ASN A 178 7.63 3.88 -11.03
C ASN A 178 8.49 4.04 -9.76
N HIS A 179 7.87 4.07 -8.57
CA HIS A 179 8.57 4.26 -7.29
C HIS A 179 8.28 3.08 -6.34
N GLY A 180 9.30 2.60 -5.64
CA GLY A 180 9.18 1.49 -4.70
C GLY A 180 9.60 0.15 -5.32
N PRO A 181 9.14 -0.99 -4.77
CA PRO A 181 9.58 -2.29 -5.22
C PRO A 181 9.14 -2.54 -6.66
N GLN A 182 10.08 -2.95 -7.50
CA GLN A 182 9.84 -3.40 -8.87
C GLN A 182 9.98 -4.92 -8.93
N ARG A 183 9.41 -5.54 -9.96
CA ARG A 183 9.61 -6.97 -10.22
C ARG A 183 11.12 -7.20 -10.45
N PRO A 184 11.74 -8.22 -9.82
CA PRO A 184 13.10 -8.61 -10.16
C PRO A 184 13.18 -8.92 -11.66
N GLU A 185 14.20 -8.42 -12.32
CA GLU A 185 14.47 -8.84 -13.71
C GLU A 185 14.77 -10.34 -13.71
N PRO A 186 14.27 -11.10 -14.70
CA PRO A 186 14.72 -12.46 -14.90
C PRO A 186 16.24 -12.42 -15.04
N PHE A 187 16.93 -13.34 -14.36
CA PHE A 187 18.36 -13.53 -14.62
C PHE A 187 18.51 -13.72 -16.13
N ALA A 188 19.31 -12.90 -16.78
CA ALA A 188 19.79 -13.21 -18.11
C ALA A 188 20.53 -14.54 -17.94
N ASP A 189 20.06 -15.59 -18.62
CA ASP A 189 20.77 -16.86 -18.66
C ASP A 189 22.14 -16.55 -19.24
N GLU A 190 23.20 -16.79 -18.45
CA GLU A 190 24.62 -16.70 -18.87
C GLU A 190 24.99 -17.80 -19.88
N THR A 191 24.02 -18.28 -20.67
CA THR A 191 24.19 -19.42 -21.59
C THR A 191 24.52 -19.04 -23.01
N ASP A 192 24.68 -17.73 -23.33
CA ASP A 192 24.98 -17.33 -24.72
C ASP A 192 26.47 -16.98 -24.97
N GLU A 193 27.39 -17.25 -24.03
CA GLU A 193 28.82 -16.97 -24.24
C GLU A 193 29.73 -18.21 -24.43
N GLU A 194 29.21 -19.41 -24.63
CA GLU A 194 30.04 -20.63 -24.81
C GLU A 194 29.86 -21.33 -26.18
N GLU A 195 29.65 -20.65 -27.27
CA GLU A 195 29.74 -21.26 -28.63
C GLU A 195 30.43 -20.37 -29.66
N GLU A 196 31.59 -19.82 -29.34
CA GLU A 196 32.61 -19.50 -30.36
C GLU A 196 33.93 -20.16 -30.01
N SER A 197 33.98 -21.50 -30.19
CA SER A 197 35.26 -22.19 -30.31
C SER A 197 35.83 -21.83 -31.70
N PRO A 198 37.08 -21.35 -31.79
CA PRO A 198 37.71 -21.17 -33.08
C PRO A 198 37.90 -22.53 -33.77
N GLU A 199 37.29 -22.71 -34.93
CA GLU A 199 37.69 -23.78 -35.85
C GLU A 199 39.18 -23.61 -36.11
N GLU A 200 40.00 -24.50 -35.56
CA GLU A 200 41.41 -24.71 -35.96
C GLU A 200 41.43 -25.08 -37.43
N ASP A 201 41.92 -24.18 -38.26
CA ASP A 201 42.26 -24.35 -39.66
C ASP A 201 43.43 -25.33 -39.79
N ILE A 202 43.13 -26.66 -39.83
CA ILE A 202 44.05 -27.71 -40.12
C ILE A 202 43.97 -28.02 -41.62
N ASN A 203 44.43 -27.09 -42.43
CA ASN A 203 44.66 -27.47 -43.83
C ASN A 203 45.73 -26.59 -44.48
N ASP A 204 47.01 -26.81 -44.15
CA ASP A 204 48.08 -26.49 -45.09
C ASP A 204 49.45 -27.08 -44.63
N ARG A 205 49.65 -28.38 -44.79
CA ARG A 205 51.00 -28.96 -44.88
C ARG A 205 50.96 -30.28 -45.62
N ASN A 206 50.82 -30.26 -46.92
CA ASN A 206 51.29 -31.39 -47.75
C ASN A 206 51.35 -30.96 -49.23
N THR A 207 52.38 -30.24 -49.61
CA THR A 207 52.88 -30.30 -50.97
C THR A 207 54.32 -29.79 -50.95
N THR A 208 55.13 -30.49 -51.59
CA THR A 208 56.53 -30.29 -52.05
C THR A 208 57.58 -30.92 -51.12
N ASP A 209 57.97 -32.14 -51.49
CA ASP A 209 59.33 -32.32 -52.01
C ASP A 209 59.46 -33.66 -52.69
N SER A 210 59.61 -33.68 -53.97
CA SER A 210 60.12 -34.78 -54.76
C SER A 210 60.75 -34.21 -56.01
N THR A 211 62.06 -34.13 -56.05
CA THR A 211 62.96 -34.12 -57.18
C THR A 211 64.32 -33.71 -56.63
N ASP A 212 65.40 -34.21 -56.89
CA ASP A 212 66.00 -35.06 -57.88
C ASP A 212 67.36 -35.50 -57.41
N ILE A 213 67.67 -36.75 -57.62
CA ILE A 213 69.05 -37.20 -57.55
C ILE A 213 69.34 -37.92 -58.85
N THR A 214 70.19 -37.31 -59.69
CA THR A 214 70.96 -38.07 -60.61
C THR A 214 72.36 -37.46 -60.76
N SER A 215 73.24 -38.29 -60.58
CA SER A 215 74.62 -38.52 -61.03
C SER A 215 75.71 -38.21 -60.05
#